data_e993f0156dc3923d4ae46915d6163523
#
_entry.id   e993f0156dc3923d4ae46915d6163523
#
_cell.length_a   1.000
_cell.length_b   1.000
_cell.length_c   1.000
_cell.angle_alpha   90.00
_cell.angle_beta   90.00
_cell.angle_gamma   90.00
#
_symmetry.space_group_name_H-M   'P 1'
#
loop_
_entity.id
_entity.type
_entity.pdbx_description
1 polymer ?
#
loop_
_entity_poly.entity_id
_entity_poly.type
_entity_poly.pdbx_seq_one_letter_code
_entity_poly.pdbx_strand_id
1 'polypeptide(L)'
;MFLGFNEMKYSKGRYVLVVLVMVLIAWLIFILSGLANGLAQGNRLAVDQWQANQVVLSKEANSNLNVSVLDENVKETISGGKIAPIGQQSLAIRPADDKKAELTNVSLFGIEKESFLMPKVIEGNAFTDKNQVIASETLKNQGFKIGDKLTAGKYDEQLEIVGFISKSSYNIVPVIYTSLDTWRSIKYGNNPAMAKMVNGFI
;
A
#
# COMPACT_ATOMS: atom_id res chain seq x y z
N MET A 1 -40.44 18.37 38.11
CA MET A 1 -40.24 18.46 36.64
C MET A 1 -40.80 19.74 36.01
N PHE A 2 -41.80 20.34 36.54
CA PHE A 2 -42.43 21.57 35.95
C PHE A 2 -41.56 22.84 35.99
N LEU A 3 -40.76 23.01 37.10
CA LEU A 3 -39.91 24.22 37.20
C LEU A 3 -38.77 24.25 36.15
N GLY A 4 -38.11 23.13 35.92
CA GLY A 4 -37.01 23.06 34.94
C GLY A 4 -37.45 23.34 33.49
N PHE A 5 -38.68 22.93 33.14
CA PHE A 5 -39.23 23.21 31.79
C PHE A 5 -39.57 24.70 31.60
N ASN A 6 -40.02 25.39 32.65
CA ASN A 6 -40.29 26.81 32.62
C ASN A 6 -39.00 27.65 32.61
N GLU A 7 -37.96 27.23 33.29
CA GLU A 7 -36.64 27.88 33.30
C GLU A 7 -35.96 27.75 31.91
N MET A 8 -36.11 26.60 31.25
CA MET A 8 -35.65 26.40 29.87
C MET A 8 -36.36 27.34 28.87
N LYS A 9 -37.65 27.62 29.06
CA LYS A 9 -38.41 28.55 28.22
C LYS A 9 -37.98 30.00 28.41
N TYR A 10 -37.54 30.39 29.61
CA TYR A 10 -37.12 31.76 29.92
C TYR A 10 -35.69 32.08 29.44
N SER A 11 -34.80 31.08 29.43
CA SER A 11 -33.37 31.20 29.08
C SER A 11 -33.01 30.45 27.81
N LYS A 12 -33.87 30.42 26.79
CA LYS A 12 -33.72 29.67 25.54
C LYS A 12 -32.33 29.83 24.91
N GLY A 13 -31.78 31.05 24.88
CA GLY A 13 -30.50 31.33 24.27
C GLY A 13 -29.32 30.58 24.95
N ARG A 14 -29.33 30.47 26.28
CA ARG A 14 -28.28 29.73 27.02
C ARG A 14 -28.34 28.24 26.73
N TYR A 15 -29.52 27.65 26.75
CA TYR A 15 -29.70 26.23 26.46
C TYR A 15 -29.39 25.89 25.01
N VAL A 16 -29.82 26.73 24.05
CA VAL A 16 -29.46 26.55 22.65
C VAL A 16 -27.95 26.61 22.44
N LEU A 17 -27.25 27.54 23.10
CA LEU A 17 -25.80 27.65 23.02
C LEU A 17 -25.09 26.40 23.58
N VAL A 18 -25.55 25.89 24.72
CA VAL A 18 -24.99 24.66 25.30
C VAL A 18 -25.21 23.45 24.39
N VAL A 19 -26.43 23.30 23.84
CA VAL A 19 -26.74 22.22 22.88
C VAL A 19 -25.88 22.35 21.63
N LEU A 20 -25.72 23.56 21.10
CA LEU A 20 -24.91 23.82 19.91
C LEU A 20 -23.44 23.44 20.15
N VAL A 21 -22.89 23.81 21.31
CA VAL A 21 -21.52 23.41 21.69
C VAL A 21 -21.40 21.88 21.81
N MET A 22 -22.39 21.21 22.43
CA MET A 22 -22.39 19.74 22.51
C MET A 22 -22.44 19.09 21.14
N VAL A 23 -23.26 19.60 20.22
CA VAL A 23 -23.36 19.11 18.83
C VAL A 23 -22.04 19.31 18.10
N LEU A 24 -21.40 20.47 18.26
CA LEU A 24 -20.09 20.74 17.65
C LEU A 24 -19.00 19.80 18.17
N ILE A 25 -18.98 19.54 19.46
CA ILE A 25 -18.01 18.60 20.06
C ILE A 25 -18.26 17.17 19.54
N ALA A 26 -19.51 16.72 19.53
CA ALA A 26 -19.86 15.40 19.01
C ALA A 26 -19.47 15.27 17.54
N TRP A 27 -19.75 16.28 16.73
CA TRP A 27 -19.40 16.33 15.30
C TRP A 27 -17.87 16.27 15.11
N LEU A 28 -17.12 17.02 15.91
CA LEU A 28 -15.65 16.98 15.89
C LEU A 28 -15.11 15.58 16.20
N ILE A 29 -15.66 14.93 17.21
CA ILE A 29 -15.25 13.56 17.60
C ILE A 29 -15.53 12.58 16.46
N PHE A 30 -16.68 12.67 15.77
CA PHE A 30 -17.00 11.82 14.62
C PHE A 30 -16.03 12.03 13.45
N ILE A 31 -15.69 13.28 13.13
CA ILE A 31 -14.73 13.58 12.07
C ILE A 31 -13.36 13.01 12.40
N LEU A 32 -12.85 13.26 13.63
CA LEU A 32 -11.53 12.77 14.05
C LEU A 32 -11.49 11.24 14.06
N SER A 33 -12.53 10.58 14.55
CA SER A 33 -12.62 9.12 14.57
C SER A 33 -12.67 8.54 13.14
N GLY A 34 -13.43 9.17 12.24
CA GLY A 34 -13.49 8.77 10.84
C GLY A 34 -12.17 8.94 10.12
N LEU A 35 -11.47 10.06 10.35
CA LEU A 35 -10.15 10.32 9.79
C LEU A 35 -9.11 9.31 10.31
N ALA A 36 -9.08 9.06 11.62
CA ALA A 36 -8.16 8.10 12.23
C ALA A 36 -8.36 6.69 11.65
N ASN A 37 -9.62 6.24 11.51
CA ASN A 37 -9.92 4.94 10.92
C ASN A 37 -9.56 4.88 9.44
N GLY A 38 -9.84 5.93 8.66
CA GLY A 38 -9.47 6.03 7.25
C GLY A 38 -7.96 5.97 7.03
N LEU A 39 -7.17 6.66 7.85
CA LEU A 39 -5.71 6.62 7.82
C LEU A 39 -5.18 5.22 8.19
N ALA A 40 -5.73 4.60 9.23
CA ALA A 40 -5.34 3.25 9.64
C ALA A 40 -5.58 2.22 8.53
N GLN A 41 -6.73 2.27 7.86
CA GLN A 41 -7.02 1.41 6.72
C GLN A 41 -6.09 1.68 5.54
N GLY A 42 -5.87 2.95 5.17
CA GLY A 42 -5.00 3.33 4.05
C GLY A 42 -3.55 2.85 4.21
N ASN A 43 -3.08 2.69 5.45
CA ASN A 43 -1.73 2.21 5.73
C ASN A 43 -1.55 0.70 5.51
N ARG A 44 -2.60 -0.11 5.63
CA ARG A 44 -2.46 -1.57 5.71
C ARG A 44 -3.26 -2.36 4.67
N LEU A 45 -4.00 -1.71 3.76
CA LEU A 45 -4.85 -2.41 2.79
C LEU A 45 -4.13 -3.52 2.02
N ALA A 46 -2.88 -3.29 1.62
CA ALA A 46 -2.08 -4.31 0.94
C ALA A 46 -1.79 -5.51 1.86
N VAL A 47 -1.43 -5.25 3.12
CA VAL A 47 -1.11 -6.30 4.11
C VAL A 47 -2.34 -7.13 4.45
N ASP A 48 -3.49 -6.50 4.61
CA ASP A 48 -4.75 -7.19 4.88
C ASP A 48 -5.16 -8.13 3.72
N GLN A 49 -4.76 -7.78 2.49
CA GLN A 49 -5.02 -8.61 1.30
C GLN A 49 -4.12 -9.84 1.20
N TRP A 50 -2.95 -9.87 1.85
CA TRP A 50 -2.06 -11.03 1.83
C TRP A 50 -2.62 -12.24 2.57
N GLN A 51 -3.62 -12.06 3.44
CA GLN A 51 -4.23 -13.13 4.25
C GLN A 51 -3.17 -13.94 5.03
N ALA A 52 -2.12 -13.29 5.47
CA ALA A 52 -0.98 -13.88 6.14
C ALA A 52 -1.06 -13.67 7.65
N ASN A 53 -0.60 -14.66 8.41
CA ASN A 53 -0.62 -14.60 9.87
C ASN A 53 0.67 -14.04 10.45
N GLN A 54 1.79 -14.14 9.72
CA GLN A 54 3.10 -13.75 10.21
C GLN A 54 3.96 -13.19 9.08
N VAL A 55 4.88 -12.30 9.46
CA VAL A 55 5.91 -11.76 8.57
C VAL A 55 7.27 -11.99 9.23
N VAL A 56 8.19 -12.63 8.54
CA VAL A 56 9.56 -12.84 9.00
C VAL A 56 10.47 -11.78 8.40
N LEU A 57 11.15 -11.04 9.25
CA LEU A 57 12.07 -9.95 8.88
C LEU A 57 13.43 -10.17 9.52
N SER A 58 14.47 -9.51 9.00
CA SER A 58 15.77 -9.49 9.65
C SER A 58 15.67 -8.77 11.01
N LYS A 59 16.48 -9.21 11.98
CA LYS A 59 16.49 -8.65 13.33
C LYS A 59 16.78 -7.14 13.34
N GLU A 60 17.64 -6.72 12.44
CA GLU A 60 18.10 -5.34 12.30
C GLU A 60 17.06 -4.41 11.68
N ALA A 61 16.02 -5.00 11.08
CA ALA A 61 14.97 -4.23 10.36
C ALA A 61 14.02 -3.47 11.28
N ASN A 62 14.02 -3.73 12.59
CA ASN A 62 13.13 -3.09 13.55
C ASN A 62 11.66 -3.03 13.06
N SER A 63 11.15 -4.18 12.62
CA SER A 63 9.78 -4.34 12.07
C SER A 63 9.48 -3.54 10.79
N ASN A 64 10.49 -3.05 10.09
CA ASN A 64 10.33 -2.31 8.85
C ASN A 64 10.70 -3.20 7.64
N LEU A 65 9.69 -3.56 6.85
CA LEU A 65 9.85 -4.43 5.68
C LEU A 65 10.83 -3.84 4.64
N ASN A 66 10.82 -2.52 4.43
CA ASN A 66 11.64 -1.88 3.39
C ASN A 66 13.15 -1.99 3.63
N VAL A 67 13.56 -1.98 4.90
CA VAL A 67 14.99 -2.04 5.29
C VAL A 67 15.45 -3.45 5.63
N SER A 68 14.53 -4.38 5.81
CA SER A 68 14.87 -5.79 6.05
C SER A 68 15.57 -6.38 4.84
N VAL A 69 16.61 -7.14 5.07
CA VAL A 69 17.36 -7.87 4.04
C VAL A 69 17.62 -9.28 4.55
N LEU A 70 17.12 -10.27 3.82
CA LEU A 70 17.27 -11.70 4.10
C LEU A 70 17.72 -12.40 2.83
N ASP A 71 18.53 -13.45 2.99
CA ASP A 71 18.84 -14.37 1.91
C ASP A 71 17.64 -15.31 1.68
N GLU A 72 17.33 -15.62 0.43
CA GLU A 72 16.20 -16.50 0.07
C GLU A 72 16.32 -17.91 0.67
N ASN A 73 17.55 -18.37 0.92
CA ASN A 73 17.81 -19.64 1.57
C ASN A 73 17.29 -19.72 3.02
N VAL A 74 17.03 -18.56 3.66
CA VAL A 74 16.41 -18.51 5.00
C VAL A 74 15.03 -19.18 4.99
N LYS A 75 14.35 -19.23 3.84
CA LYS A 75 13.08 -19.94 3.67
C LYS A 75 13.14 -21.39 4.18
N GLU A 76 14.27 -22.07 4.00
CA GLU A 76 14.46 -23.48 4.42
C GLU A 76 14.51 -23.63 5.95
N THR A 77 14.82 -22.57 6.68
CA THR A 77 14.90 -22.58 8.15
C THR A 77 13.58 -22.22 8.83
N ILE A 78 12.62 -21.71 8.06
CA ILE A 78 11.31 -21.30 8.58
C ILE A 78 10.39 -22.51 8.60
N SER A 79 9.87 -22.87 9.78
CA SER A 79 8.96 -24.00 9.95
C SER A 79 7.51 -23.54 9.92
N GLY A 80 6.67 -24.21 9.13
CA GLY A 80 5.20 -24.11 9.18
C GLY A 80 4.57 -23.32 8.01
N GLY A 81 3.43 -23.80 7.55
CA GLY A 81 2.55 -23.09 6.62
C GLY A 81 3.07 -22.95 5.18
N LYS A 82 2.39 -22.09 4.44
CA LYS A 82 2.85 -21.63 3.12
C LYS A 82 3.75 -20.42 3.33
N ILE A 83 4.94 -20.43 2.75
CA ILE A 83 5.94 -19.38 2.90
C ILE A 83 6.26 -18.80 1.54
N ALA A 84 6.12 -17.49 1.39
CA ALA A 84 6.43 -16.79 0.15
C ALA A 84 7.40 -15.61 0.41
N PRO A 85 8.45 -15.49 -0.40
CA PRO A 85 9.35 -14.34 -0.33
C PRO A 85 8.65 -13.07 -0.83
N ILE A 86 8.97 -11.95 -0.21
CA ILE A 86 8.46 -10.64 -0.59
C ILE A 86 9.58 -9.61 -0.61
N GLY A 87 9.56 -8.79 -1.65
CA GLY A 87 10.35 -7.57 -1.75
C GLY A 87 9.47 -6.34 -1.61
N GLN A 88 9.97 -5.28 -1.01
CA GLN A 88 9.27 -4.00 -0.92
C GLN A 88 10.23 -2.84 -1.18
N GLN A 89 9.77 -1.84 -1.93
CA GLN A 89 10.49 -0.59 -2.15
C GLN A 89 9.50 0.53 -2.42
N SER A 90 9.73 1.69 -1.82
CA SER A 90 9.04 2.91 -2.21
C SER A 90 9.78 3.58 -3.36
N LEU A 91 9.06 3.99 -4.38
CA LEU A 91 9.62 4.69 -5.53
C LEU A 91 8.60 5.64 -6.15
N ALA A 92 9.09 6.54 -7.01
CA ALA A 92 8.26 7.43 -7.79
C ALA A 92 8.22 6.94 -9.25
N ILE A 93 7.03 6.92 -9.82
CA ILE A 93 6.79 6.56 -11.22
C ILE A 93 6.21 7.73 -11.99
N ARG A 94 6.36 7.71 -13.30
CA ARG A 94 5.64 8.58 -14.25
C ARG A 94 5.52 7.87 -15.60
N PRO A 95 4.59 8.29 -16.47
CA PRO A 95 4.54 7.82 -17.84
C PRO A 95 5.88 8.07 -18.56
N ALA A 96 6.35 7.09 -19.32
CA ALA A 96 7.64 7.17 -19.99
C ALA A 96 7.64 8.13 -21.19
N ASP A 97 6.48 8.34 -21.78
CA ASP A 97 6.23 9.23 -22.93
C ASP A 97 6.10 10.70 -22.52
N ASP A 98 5.76 10.99 -21.25
CA ASP A 98 5.68 12.35 -20.74
C ASP A 98 6.67 12.60 -19.59
N LYS A 99 7.86 13.09 -19.94
CA LYS A 99 8.89 13.45 -18.98
C LYS A 99 8.55 14.65 -18.08
N LYS A 100 7.49 15.41 -18.41
CA LYS A 100 7.01 16.54 -17.63
C LYS A 100 5.85 16.17 -16.71
N ALA A 101 5.30 14.95 -16.87
CA ALA A 101 4.25 14.46 -15.97
C ALA A 101 4.72 14.48 -14.52
N GLU A 102 3.80 14.74 -13.62
CA GLU A 102 4.04 14.72 -12.18
C GLU A 102 4.44 13.32 -11.71
N LEU A 103 5.39 13.28 -10.79
CA LEU A 103 5.84 12.03 -10.19
C LEU A 103 4.78 11.49 -9.21
N THR A 104 4.36 10.28 -9.42
CA THR A 104 3.43 9.57 -8.53
C THR A 104 4.21 8.62 -7.63
N ASN A 105 4.11 8.81 -6.31
CA ASN A 105 4.72 7.90 -5.35
C ASN A 105 3.92 6.60 -5.26
N VAL A 106 4.63 5.47 -5.26
CA VAL A 106 4.04 4.13 -5.15
C VAL A 106 4.88 3.23 -4.24
N SER A 107 4.24 2.21 -3.68
CA SER A 107 4.92 1.09 -3.04
C SER A 107 5.00 -0.07 -4.02
N LEU A 108 6.21 -0.42 -4.43
CA LEU A 108 6.47 -1.58 -5.29
C LEU A 108 6.66 -2.82 -4.43
N PHE A 109 5.89 -3.86 -4.74
CA PHE A 109 6.08 -5.19 -4.18
C PHE A 109 6.60 -6.17 -5.25
N GLY A 110 7.71 -6.86 -4.92
CA GLY A 110 8.21 -7.99 -5.69
C GLY A 110 7.72 -9.28 -5.08
N ILE A 111 7.06 -10.12 -5.87
CA ILE A 111 6.52 -11.42 -5.44
C ILE A 111 6.79 -12.50 -6.50
N GLU A 112 6.73 -13.76 -6.08
CA GLU A 112 6.74 -14.88 -7.03
C GLU A 112 5.42 -14.97 -7.79
N LYS A 113 5.48 -15.35 -9.08
CA LYS A 113 4.30 -15.40 -9.98
C LYS A 113 3.19 -16.33 -9.47
N GLU A 114 3.57 -17.48 -8.90
CA GLU A 114 2.64 -18.49 -8.39
C GLU A 114 2.42 -18.40 -6.89
N SER A 115 2.81 -17.29 -6.27
CA SER A 115 2.66 -17.08 -4.84
C SER A 115 1.20 -16.85 -4.46
N PHE A 116 0.83 -17.30 -3.26
CA PHE A 116 -0.45 -16.94 -2.66
C PHE A 116 -0.58 -15.44 -2.39
N LEU A 117 0.54 -14.69 -2.45
CA LEU A 117 0.55 -13.24 -2.35
C LEU A 117 0.07 -12.54 -3.63
N MET A 118 -0.10 -13.28 -4.74
CA MET A 118 -0.59 -12.70 -6.00
C MET A 118 -2.01 -12.15 -5.80
N PRO A 119 -2.20 -10.83 -5.89
CA PRO A 119 -3.52 -10.24 -5.73
C PRO A 119 -4.43 -10.61 -6.90
N LYS A 120 -5.74 -10.65 -6.64
CA LYS A 120 -6.72 -10.91 -7.69
C LYS A 120 -6.74 -9.74 -8.68
N VAL A 121 -6.40 -10.03 -9.94
CA VAL A 121 -6.51 -9.07 -11.04
C VAL A 121 -7.98 -8.87 -11.38
N ILE A 122 -8.41 -7.61 -11.45
CA ILE A 122 -9.80 -7.23 -11.79
C ILE A 122 -9.94 -6.79 -13.24
N GLU A 123 -8.83 -6.38 -13.88
CA GLU A 123 -8.80 -5.96 -15.28
C GLU A 123 -7.42 -6.24 -15.87
N GLY A 124 -7.35 -6.70 -17.12
CA GLY A 124 -6.10 -7.11 -17.75
C GLY A 124 -5.61 -8.48 -17.30
N ASN A 125 -4.31 -8.65 -17.22
CA ASN A 125 -3.66 -9.90 -16.90
C ASN A 125 -2.69 -9.75 -15.72
N ALA A 126 -2.36 -10.87 -15.07
CA ALA A 126 -1.23 -10.92 -14.16
C ALA A 126 0.09 -10.78 -14.93
N PHE A 127 1.15 -10.33 -14.27
CA PHE A 127 2.46 -10.26 -14.90
C PHE A 127 3.01 -11.67 -15.15
N THR A 128 3.57 -11.88 -16.34
CA THR A 128 4.21 -13.14 -16.76
C THR A 128 5.70 -12.94 -17.07
N ASP A 129 6.06 -11.75 -17.48
CA ASP A 129 7.40 -11.43 -17.95
C ASP A 129 8.10 -10.40 -17.05
N LYS A 130 9.39 -10.21 -17.30
CA LYS A 130 10.20 -9.17 -16.67
C LYS A 130 9.63 -7.79 -17.01
N ASN A 131 9.71 -6.86 -16.08
CA ASN A 131 9.27 -5.47 -16.23
C ASN A 131 7.76 -5.27 -16.44
N GLN A 132 6.95 -6.30 -16.26
CA GLN A 132 5.51 -6.16 -16.17
C GLN A 132 5.07 -5.86 -14.75
N VAL A 133 4.06 -5.00 -14.61
CA VAL A 133 3.46 -4.65 -13.32
C VAL A 133 1.94 -4.72 -13.37
N ILE A 134 1.36 -5.12 -12.24
CA ILE A 134 -0.07 -4.94 -11.97
C ILE A 134 -0.23 -3.82 -10.96
N ALA A 135 -1.16 -2.92 -11.20
CA ALA A 135 -1.29 -1.68 -10.47
C ALA A 135 -2.59 -1.62 -9.66
N SER A 136 -2.59 -0.89 -8.55
CA SER A 136 -3.83 -0.59 -7.82
C SER A 136 -4.78 0.26 -8.68
N GLU A 137 -6.09 0.00 -8.60
CA GLU A 137 -7.16 0.80 -9.22
C GLU A 137 -7.04 2.30 -8.89
N THR A 138 -6.39 2.64 -7.80
CA THR A 138 -6.08 4.05 -7.47
C THR A 138 -5.27 4.72 -8.57
N LEU A 139 -4.30 4.01 -9.19
CA LEU A 139 -3.52 4.55 -10.31
C LEU A 139 -4.35 4.68 -11.58
N LYS A 140 -5.26 3.74 -11.83
CA LYS A 140 -6.24 3.84 -12.93
C LYS A 140 -7.08 5.12 -12.81
N ASN A 141 -7.54 5.43 -11.60
CA ASN A 141 -8.31 6.64 -11.32
C ASN A 141 -7.47 7.93 -11.47
N GLN A 142 -6.15 7.84 -11.43
CA GLN A 142 -5.21 8.92 -11.73
C GLN A 142 -4.86 9.02 -13.21
N GLY A 143 -5.44 8.18 -14.08
CA GLY A 143 -5.31 8.25 -15.53
C GLY A 143 -4.37 7.22 -16.15
N PHE A 144 -3.70 6.38 -15.36
CA PHE A 144 -2.87 5.28 -15.90
C PHE A 144 -3.73 4.18 -16.54
N LYS A 145 -3.22 3.56 -17.60
CA LYS A 145 -3.91 2.56 -18.41
C LYS A 145 -3.07 1.31 -18.61
N ILE A 146 -3.72 0.21 -18.96
CA ILE A 146 -3.02 -1.01 -19.41
C ILE A 146 -2.27 -0.68 -20.70
N GLY A 147 -1.02 -1.14 -20.78
CA GLY A 147 -0.08 -0.86 -21.85
C GLY A 147 0.79 0.38 -21.63
N ASP A 148 0.48 1.21 -20.62
CA ASP A 148 1.34 2.36 -20.32
C ASP A 148 2.71 1.89 -19.83
N LYS A 149 3.74 2.54 -20.38
CA LYS A 149 5.12 2.35 -19.97
C LYS A 149 5.49 3.39 -18.93
N LEU A 150 6.11 2.94 -17.85
CA LEU A 150 6.47 3.76 -16.71
C LEU A 150 7.98 3.84 -16.55
N THR A 151 8.49 5.01 -16.20
CA THR A 151 9.83 5.14 -15.65
C THR A 151 9.75 5.05 -14.13
N ALA A 152 10.68 4.34 -13.50
CA ALA A 152 10.67 4.03 -12.09
C ALA A 152 11.99 4.47 -11.42
N GLY A 153 11.99 5.65 -10.81
CA GLY A 153 13.17 6.20 -10.13
C GLY A 153 14.42 6.26 -11.03
N LYS A 154 15.48 5.54 -10.65
CA LYS A 154 16.76 5.43 -11.39
C LYS A 154 16.86 4.14 -12.22
N TYR A 155 15.78 3.39 -12.34
CA TYR A 155 15.77 2.16 -13.13
C TYR A 155 15.79 2.50 -14.63
N ASP A 156 16.73 1.92 -15.37
CA ASP A 156 16.96 2.27 -16.77
C ASP A 156 15.92 1.66 -17.72
N GLU A 157 15.34 0.52 -17.33
CA GLU A 157 14.29 -0.12 -18.12
C GLU A 157 12.90 0.44 -17.77
N GLN A 158 11.96 0.33 -18.70
CA GLN A 158 10.58 0.75 -18.48
C GLN A 158 9.75 -0.40 -17.89
N LEU A 159 8.82 -0.06 -17.01
CA LEU A 159 7.81 -1.00 -16.51
C LEU A 159 6.53 -0.84 -17.32
N GLU A 160 5.87 -1.93 -17.67
CA GLU A 160 4.61 -1.93 -18.41
C GLU A 160 3.44 -2.36 -17.50
N ILE A 161 2.38 -1.57 -17.47
CA ILE A 161 1.15 -1.94 -16.76
C ILE A 161 0.39 -2.97 -17.60
N VAL A 162 0.26 -4.20 -17.07
CA VAL A 162 -0.46 -5.28 -17.75
C VAL A 162 -1.83 -5.58 -17.14
N GLY A 163 -2.11 -5.05 -15.96
CA GLY A 163 -3.41 -5.23 -15.32
C GLY A 163 -3.60 -4.36 -14.09
N PHE A 164 -4.83 -4.36 -13.62
CA PHE A 164 -5.22 -3.66 -12.41
C PHE A 164 -5.81 -4.60 -11.36
N ILE A 165 -5.55 -4.29 -10.10
CA ILE A 165 -6.12 -4.95 -8.93
C ILE A 165 -7.06 -3.97 -8.21
N SER A 166 -7.92 -4.49 -7.34
CA SER A 166 -8.77 -3.66 -6.48
C SER A 166 -7.94 -2.64 -5.71
N LYS A 167 -8.60 -1.58 -5.24
CA LYS A 167 -7.95 -0.52 -4.45
C LYS A 167 -7.08 -1.12 -3.36
N SER A 168 -5.79 -0.83 -3.42
CA SER A 168 -4.78 -1.29 -2.49
C SER A 168 -3.75 -0.21 -2.24
N SER A 169 -3.33 -0.06 -0.98
CA SER A 169 -2.34 0.93 -0.55
C SER A 169 -1.48 0.39 0.58
N TYR A 170 -0.26 0.90 0.63
CA TYR A 170 0.70 0.65 1.70
C TYR A 170 1.38 1.97 2.05
N ASN A 171 1.39 2.34 3.34
CA ASN A 171 1.84 3.66 3.79
C ASN A 171 1.15 4.81 3.02
N ILE A 172 -0.18 4.71 2.84
CA ILE A 172 -1.05 5.71 2.19
C ILE A 172 -0.83 5.84 0.67
N VAL A 173 0.25 5.32 0.11
CA VAL A 173 0.50 5.37 -1.34
C VAL A 173 -0.05 4.13 -2.06
N PRO A 174 -0.47 4.26 -3.34
CA PRO A 174 -0.94 3.13 -4.11
C PRO A 174 0.16 2.09 -4.29
N VAL A 175 -0.23 0.82 -4.40
CA VAL A 175 0.71 -0.27 -4.62
C VAL A 175 0.76 -0.69 -6.07
N ILE A 176 1.93 -1.19 -6.47
CA ILE A 176 2.15 -1.94 -7.71
C ILE A 176 2.88 -3.24 -7.37
N TYR A 177 2.56 -4.31 -8.08
CA TYR A 177 3.20 -5.62 -7.93
C TYR A 177 3.95 -5.99 -9.20
N THR A 178 5.10 -6.62 -9.02
CA THR A 178 5.94 -7.12 -10.11
C THR A 178 6.61 -8.43 -9.70
N SER A 179 7.37 -9.04 -10.62
CA SER A 179 8.18 -10.21 -10.29
C SER A 179 9.31 -9.86 -9.30
N LEU A 180 9.71 -10.82 -8.47
CA LEU A 180 10.87 -10.67 -7.57
C LEU A 180 12.14 -10.24 -8.33
N ASP A 181 12.34 -10.78 -9.51
CA ASP A 181 13.53 -10.46 -10.33
C ASP A 181 13.52 -9.01 -10.82
N THR A 182 12.36 -8.51 -11.27
CA THR A 182 12.22 -7.10 -11.63
C THR A 182 12.44 -6.19 -10.41
N TRP A 183 11.85 -6.54 -9.27
CA TRP A 183 12.05 -5.80 -8.03
C TRP A 183 13.54 -5.78 -7.61
N ARG A 184 14.23 -6.93 -7.67
CA ARG A 184 15.68 -6.99 -7.38
C ARG A 184 16.49 -6.11 -8.31
N SER A 185 16.17 -6.13 -9.60
CA SER A 185 16.83 -5.28 -10.60
C SER A 185 16.62 -3.79 -10.30
N ILE A 186 15.44 -3.40 -9.87
CA ILE A 186 15.14 -2.00 -9.49
C ILE A 186 15.87 -1.60 -8.20
N LYS A 187 15.88 -2.47 -7.20
CA LYS A 187 16.43 -2.16 -5.86
C LYS A 187 17.95 -2.22 -5.82
N TYR A 188 18.53 -3.22 -6.45
CA TYR A 188 19.94 -3.56 -6.33
C TYR A 188 20.73 -3.42 -7.64
N GLY A 189 20.05 -3.11 -8.74
CA GLY A 189 20.64 -3.17 -10.08
C GLY A 189 21.01 -4.61 -10.44
N ASN A 190 21.93 -4.76 -11.38
CA ASN A 190 22.42 -6.06 -11.82
C ASN A 190 23.56 -6.59 -10.91
N ASN A 191 23.48 -6.41 -9.61
CA ASN A 191 24.47 -6.90 -8.66
C ASN A 191 24.26 -8.39 -8.36
N PRO A 192 25.18 -9.29 -8.80
CA PRO A 192 25.01 -10.73 -8.59
C PRO A 192 24.95 -11.14 -7.11
N ALA A 193 25.63 -10.41 -6.23
CA ALA A 193 25.61 -10.68 -4.78
C ALA A 193 24.23 -10.46 -4.15
N MET A 194 23.36 -9.69 -4.79
CA MET A 194 22.02 -9.37 -4.31
C MET A 194 20.90 -10.15 -5.04
N ALA A 195 21.27 -11.07 -5.95
CA ALA A 195 20.33 -11.80 -6.79
C ALA A 195 19.36 -12.71 -6.01
N LYS A 196 19.69 -13.06 -4.76
CA LYS A 196 18.87 -13.90 -3.87
C LYS A 196 18.30 -13.15 -2.68
N MET A 197 18.47 -11.83 -2.61
CA MET A 197 17.98 -11.05 -1.47
C MET A 197 16.48 -10.78 -1.59
N VAL A 198 15.81 -10.81 -0.45
CA VAL A 198 14.39 -10.46 -0.27
C VAL A 198 14.24 -9.58 0.96
N ASN A 199 13.13 -8.89 1.10
CA ASN A 199 12.87 -8.11 2.31
C ASN A 199 12.27 -8.93 3.44
N GLY A 200 11.58 -10.01 3.13
CA GLY A 200 10.97 -10.85 4.14
C GLY A 200 10.29 -12.06 3.55
N PHE A 201 9.72 -12.85 4.44
CA PHE A 201 8.85 -13.97 4.10
C PHE A 201 7.50 -13.79 4.78
N ILE A 202 6.45 -14.19 4.09
CA ILE A 202 5.06 -14.16 4.53
C ILE A 202 4.50 -15.56 4.53
#